data_8c03b39707f345c410e00aee8a6e791a
#
_entry.id   8c03b39707f345c410e00aee8a6e791a
#
_cell.length_a   1.000
_cell.length_b   1.000
_cell.length_c   1.000
_cell.angle_alpha   90.00
_cell.angle_beta   90.00
_cell.angle_gamma   90.00
#
_symmetry.space_group_name_H-M   'P 1'
#
loop_
_entity.id
_entity.type
_entity.pdbx_description
1 polymer ?
#
loop_
_entity_poly.entity_id
_entity_poly.type
_entity_poly.pdbx_seq_one_letter_code
_entity_poly.pdbx_strand_id
1 'polypeptide(L)'
;MPLNTYWVTAVSYTLVTLVILVKSWSLRDLYENKNRAFIIMMLSMLLFSLQDFLWAFCYDGIINNERVFFVVSQLFHFWWAITAFCWLYYILDYLGAGRITRTILLTIQGAFVLLGLIMVLYNTKEPLLFIIENGQYIAVSHRWYTFLSQYYVYILTGAYALFQVVFNRGKRLHRLRSRYAAICCASVFPVLLGVATIHYTDVPFYSLGFLFSCFVLFVFVVASDYEELRKKKSLFLRGMSHELRTPLNAMYGFAQLLGMPDGTWTDKERERYNTYINNSYSMIDMLINDLMVSVELGTQQYHVKKHEVEVEILGVEHDAETGM
;
A
#
# COMPACT_ATOMS: atom_id res chain seq x y z
N MET A 1 16.46 -41.21 0.01
CA MET A 1 16.51 -40.05 -0.83
C MET A 1 16.65 -38.85 0.09
N PRO A 2 17.63 -37.97 -0.04
CA PRO A 2 17.58 -36.72 0.65
C PRO A 2 16.28 -36.04 0.22
N LEU A 3 15.49 -35.54 1.18
CA LEU A 3 14.29 -34.72 0.89
C LEU A 3 14.78 -33.60 -0.03
N ASN A 4 14.35 -33.63 -1.28
CA ASN A 4 14.72 -32.53 -2.17
C ASN A 4 14.22 -31.24 -1.56
N THR A 5 15.11 -30.37 -1.18
CA THR A 5 14.82 -29.15 -0.44
C THR A 5 14.06 -28.15 -1.30
N TYR A 6 14.11 -28.33 -2.63
CA TYR A 6 13.49 -27.38 -3.57
C TYR A 6 11.97 -27.25 -3.40
N TRP A 7 11.24 -28.37 -3.48
CA TRP A 7 9.78 -28.30 -3.38
C TRP A 7 9.29 -27.88 -1.99
N VAL A 8 10.01 -28.26 -0.93
CA VAL A 8 9.65 -27.85 0.45
C VAL A 8 9.78 -26.32 0.60
N THR A 9 10.85 -25.76 0.06
CA THR A 9 11.03 -24.30 0.06
C THR A 9 9.98 -23.63 -0.83
N ALA A 10 9.67 -24.20 -2.01
CA ALA A 10 8.66 -23.70 -2.93
C ALA A 10 7.27 -23.65 -2.28
N VAL A 11 6.85 -24.70 -1.57
CA VAL A 11 5.61 -24.72 -0.80
C VAL A 11 5.61 -23.64 0.27
N SER A 12 6.69 -23.55 1.03
CA SER A 12 6.78 -22.62 2.17
C SER A 12 6.63 -21.17 1.73
N TYR A 13 7.33 -20.72 0.68
CA TYR A 13 7.20 -19.34 0.24
C TYR A 13 5.85 -19.08 -0.46
N THR A 14 5.26 -20.08 -1.13
CA THR A 14 3.91 -19.96 -1.70
C THR A 14 2.89 -19.71 -0.60
N LEU A 15 2.93 -20.47 0.49
CA LEU A 15 2.04 -20.28 1.64
C LEU A 15 2.23 -18.90 2.29
N VAL A 16 3.48 -18.48 2.49
CA VAL A 16 3.75 -17.14 3.05
C VAL A 16 3.26 -16.03 2.14
N THR A 17 3.48 -16.15 0.82
CA THR A 17 2.96 -15.19 -0.18
C THR A 17 1.43 -15.12 -0.14
N LEU A 18 0.76 -16.27 -0.02
CA LEU A 18 -0.70 -16.35 0.11
C LEU A 18 -1.18 -15.64 1.39
N VAL A 19 -0.53 -15.88 2.53
CA VAL A 19 -0.88 -15.21 3.80
C VAL A 19 -0.73 -13.69 3.68
N ILE A 20 0.36 -13.20 3.08
CA ILE A 20 0.57 -11.76 2.85
C ILE A 20 -0.52 -11.21 1.92
N LEU A 21 -0.88 -11.92 0.85
CA LEU A 21 -1.93 -11.52 -0.08
C LEU A 21 -3.30 -11.44 0.60
N VAL A 22 -3.69 -12.47 1.36
CA VAL A 22 -4.97 -12.50 2.10
C VAL A 22 -5.01 -11.36 3.11
N LYS A 23 -3.92 -11.10 3.83
CA LYS A 23 -3.84 -9.99 4.77
C LYS A 23 -3.94 -8.64 4.06
N SER A 24 -3.27 -8.47 2.93
CA SER A 24 -3.35 -7.25 2.12
C SER A 24 -4.74 -7.03 1.55
N TRP A 25 -5.43 -8.11 1.17
CA TRP A 25 -6.81 -8.07 0.71
C TRP A 25 -7.77 -7.68 1.83
N SER A 26 -7.63 -8.26 3.02
CA SER A 26 -8.42 -7.93 4.21
C SER A 26 -8.28 -6.47 4.63
N LEU A 27 -7.10 -5.87 4.38
CA LEU A 27 -6.85 -4.45 4.67
C LEU A 27 -7.33 -3.50 3.55
N ARG A 28 -7.84 -4.03 2.43
CA ARG A 28 -8.27 -3.23 1.26
C ARG A 28 -9.36 -2.22 1.59
N ASP A 29 -10.33 -2.62 2.41
CA ASP A 29 -11.51 -1.80 2.73
C ASP A 29 -11.15 -0.64 3.67
N LEU A 30 -10.04 -0.75 4.39
CA LEU A 30 -9.47 0.32 5.22
C LEU A 30 -8.76 1.40 4.37
N TYR A 31 -8.45 1.11 3.10
CA TYR A 31 -7.59 1.94 2.25
C TYR A 31 -8.20 2.16 0.88
N GLU A 32 -8.90 3.28 0.70
CA GLU A 32 -9.43 3.71 -0.58
C GLU A 32 -8.42 3.57 -1.72
N ASN A 33 -8.69 2.65 -2.64
CA ASN A 33 -8.05 2.50 -3.96
C ASN A 33 -6.50 2.51 -4.04
N LYS A 34 -5.76 2.84 -2.97
CA LYS A 34 -4.29 2.99 -3.00
C LYS A 34 -3.53 1.66 -3.12
N ASN A 35 -4.17 0.53 -2.82
CA ASN A 35 -3.47 -0.76 -2.75
C ASN A 35 -3.71 -1.68 -3.96
N ARG A 36 -4.42 -1.23 -5.02
CA ARG A 36 -4.69 -2.08 -6.20
C ARG A 36 -3.40 -2.55 -6.88
N ALA A 37 -2.45 -1.65 -7.09
CA ALA A 37 -1.17 -1.99 -7.71
C ALA A 37 -0.38 -2.99 -6.88
N PHE A 38 -0.40 -2.86 -5.54
CA PHE A 38 0.23 -3.82 -4.63
C PHE A 38 -0.42 -5.20 -4.70
N ILE A 39 -1.76 -5.27 -4.72
CA ILE A 39 -2.50 -6.53 -4.84
C ILE A 39 -2.19 -7.22 -6.18
N ILE A 40 -2.15 -6.45 -7.28
CA ILE A 40 -1.80 -6.98 -8.61
C ILE A 40 -0.38 -7.56 -8.60
N MET A 41 0.57 -6.85 -8.01
CA MET A 41 1.95 -7.32 -7.85
C MET A 41 1.99 -8.62 -7.02
N MET A 42 1.32 -8.64 -5.85
CA MET A 42 1.27 -9.82 -4.99
C MET A 42 0.60 -11.02 -5.67
N LEU A 43 -0.47 -10.79 -6.45
CA LEU A 43 -1.13 -11.83 -7.21
C LEU A 43 -0.21 -12.41 -8.29
N SER A 44 0.53 -11.56 -9.01
CA SER A 44 1.51 -12.03 -10.00
C SER A 44 2.61 -12.87 -9.38
N MET A 45 3.06 -12.50 -8.18
CA MET A 45 4.07 -13.25 -7.43
C MET A 45 3.53 -14.58 -6.89
N LEU A 46 2.27 -14.63 -6.46
CA LEU A 46 1.62 -15.88 -6.08
C LEU A 46 1.50 -16.83 -7.28
N LEU A 47 1.09 -16.33 -8.44
CA LEU A 47 1.02 -17.13 -9.66
C LEU A 47 2.39 -17.63 -10.09
N PHE A 48 3.42 -16.79 -9.99
CA PHE A 48 4.80 -17.21 -10.22
C PHE A 48 5.23 -18.30 -9.22
N SER A 49 4.92 -18.15 -7.93
CA SER A 49 5.29 -19.14 -6.91
C SER A 49 4.58 -20.47 -7.09
N LEU A 50 3.30 -20.47 -7.49
CA LEU A 50 2.58 -21.67 -7.85
C LEU A 50 3.18 -22.37 -9.08
N GLN A 51 3.61 -21.58 -10.06
CA GLN A 51 4.30 -22.08 -11.25
C GLN A 51 5.66 -22.70 -10.91
N ASP A 52 6.43 -22.05 -10.03
CA ASP A 52 7.73 -22.55 -9.55
C ASP A 52 7.55 -23.87 -8.75
N PHE A 53 6.49 -23.96 -7.98
CA PHE A 53 6.10 -25.20 -7.31
C PHE A 53 5.80 -26.34 -8.30
N LEU A 54 5.05 -26.10 -9.38
CA LEU A 54 4.82 -27.09 -10.44
C LEU A 54 6.13 -27.47 -11.14
N TRP A 55 7.00 -26.51 -11.36
CA TRP A 55 8.33 -26.75 -11.93
C TRP A 55 9.18 -27.68 -11.04
N ALA A 56 9.12 -27.48 -9.71
CA ALA A 56 9.80 -28.33 -8.75
C ALA A 56 9.38 -29.81 -8.83
N PHE A 57 8.09 -30.09 -9.03
CA PHE A 57 7.62 -31.47 -9.20
C PHE A 57 8.16 -32.16 -10.47
N CYS A 58 8.32 -31.38 -11.55
CA CYS A 58 8.92 -31.90 -12.77
C CYS A 58 10.43 -32.12 -12.57
N TYR A 59 11.12 -31.17 -11.94
CA TYR A 59 12.56 -31.21 -11.69
C TYR A 59 12.95 -32.39 -10.78
N ASP A 60 12.17 -32.67 -9.75
CA ASP A 60 12.38 -33.76 -8.81
C ASP A 60 11.94 -35.13 -9.37
N GLY A 61 11.45 -35.16 -10.61
CA GLY A 61 11.00 -36.39 -11.29
C GLY A 61 9.71 -36.98 -10.75
N ILE A 62 8.95 -36.24 -9.95
CA ILE A 62 7.61 -36.65 -9.48
C ILE A 62 6.66 -36.70 -10.67
N ILE A 63 6.74 -35.71 -11.56
CA ILE A 63 6.06 -35.70 -12.86
C ILE A 63 7.10 -36.07 -13.92
N ASN A 64 7.15 -37.35 -14.27
CA ASN A 64 8.08 -37.86 -15.26
C ASN A 64 7.49 -37.81 -16.68
N ASN A 65 7.30 -36.59 -17.19
CA ASN A 65 6.83 -36.34 -18.55
C ASN A 65 7.55 -35.13 -19.14
N GLU A 66 8.43 -35.36 -20.09
CA GLU A 66 9.26 -34.30 -20.70
C GLU A 66 8.45 -33.20 -21.39
N ARG A 67 7.30 -33.53 -22.00
CA ARG A 67 6.44 -32.51 -22.61
C ARG A 67 5.84 -31.58 -21.57
N VAL A 68 5.36 -32.17 -20.45
CA VAL A 68 4.83 -31.39 -19.32
C VAL A 68 5.92 -30.51 -18.73
N PHE A 69 7.11 -31.08 -18.53
CA PHE A 69 8.26 -30.32 -17.98
C PHE A 69 8.66 -29.18 -18.91
N PHE A 70 8.65 -29.41 -20.23
CA PHE A 70 8.93 -28.36 -21.22
C PHE A 70 7.91 -27.20 -21.12
N VAL A 71 6.60 -27.50 -21.11
CA VAL A 71 5.53 -26.49 -21.03
C VAL A 71 5.61 -25.73 -19.70
N VAL A 72 5.84 -26.45 -18.60
CA VAL A 72 5.98 -25.85 -17.26
C VAL A 72 7.20 -24.92 -17.23
N SER A 73 8.32 -25.29 -17.86
CA SER A 73 9.51 -24.44 -17.94
C SER A 73 9.28 -23.17 -18.82
N GLN A 74 8.48 -23.29 -19.88
CA GLN A 74 8.07 -22.12 -20.66
C GLN A 74 7.21 -21.14 -19.84
N LEU A 75 6.21 -21.67 -19.12
CA LEU A 75 5.34 -20.88 -18.25
C LEU A 75 6.11 -20.21 -17.11
N PHE A 76 7.16 -20.85 -16.60
CA PHE A 76 8.07 -20.25 -15.62
C PHE A 76 8.70 -18.95 -16.15
N HIS A 77 9.26 -18.97 -17.35
CA HIS A 77 9.85 -17.76 -17.95
C HIS A 77 8.81 -16.68 -18.24
N PHE A 78 7.60 -17.08 -18.65
CA PHE A 78 6.49 -16.17 -18.90
C PHE A 78 6.05 -15.45 -17.61
N TRP A 79 5.74 -16.20 -16.55
CA TRP A 79 5.30 -15.61 -15.28
C TRP A 79 6.38 -14.74 -14.64
N TRP A 80 7.64 -15.12 -14.82
CA TRP A 80 8.76 -14.32 -14.36
C TRP A 80 8.79 -12.92 -15.02
N ALA A 81 8.59 -12.84 -16.33
CA ALA A 81 8.52 -11.57 -17.06
C ALA A 81 7.33 -10.70 -16.61
N ILE A 82 6.15 -11.31 -16.39
CA ILE A 82 4.96 -10.64 -15.89
C ILE A 82 5.19 -10.08 -14.48
N THR A 83 5.86 -10.82 -13.62
CA THR A 83 6.15 -10.39 -12.25
C THR A 83 7.06 -9.15 -12.22
N ALA A 84 8.07 -9.10 -13.08
CA ALA A 84 8.93 -7.91 -13.22
C ALA A 84 8.15 -6.68 -13.74
N PHE A 85 7.20 -6.88 -14.63
CA PHE A 85 6.30 -5.81 -15.10
C PHE A 85 5.40 -5.30 -13.97
N CYS A 86 4.75 -6.20 -13.22
CA CYS A 86 3.89 -5.84 -12.10
C CYS A 86 4.65 -5.15 -10.98
N TRP A 87 5.91 -5.55 -10.74
CA TRP A 87 6.82 -4.86 -9.81
C TRP A 87 7.01 -3.40 -10.23
N LEU A 88 7.42 -3.15 -11.47
CA LEU A 88 7.63 -1.79 -11.96
C LEU A 88 6.35 -0.96 -11.90
N TYR A 89 5.21 -1.54 -12.29
CA TYR A 89 3.91 -0.90 -12.21
C TYR A 89 3.59 -0.45 -10.78
N TYR A 90 3.79 -1.33 -9.79
CA TYR A 90 3.59 -1.01 -8.38
C TYR A 90 4.55 0.09 -7.89
N ILE A 91 5.84 -0.01 -8.19
CA ILE A 91 6.83 0.97 -7.74
C ILE A 91 6.51 2.38 -8.28
N LEU A 92 6.14 2.49 -9.55
CA LEU A 92 5.76 3.77 -10.17
C LEU A 92 4.49 4.35 -9.55
N ASP A 93 3.53 3.51 -9.17
CA ASP A 93 2.31 3.91 -8.48
C ASP A 93 2.61 4.37 -7.04
N TYR A 94 3.37 3.57 -6.30
CA TYR A 94 3.76 3.84 -4.91
C TYR A 94 4.57 5.14 -4.75
N LEU A 95 5.43 5.46 -5.72
CA LEU A 95 6.20 6.70 -5.75
C LEU A 95 5.42 7.90 -6.29
N GLY A 96 4.23 7.68 -6.85
CA GLY A 96 3.44 8.74 -7.48
C GLY A 96 4.14 9.31 -8.72
N ALA A 97 4.72 8.46 -9.56
CA ALA A 97 5.42 8.88 -10.77
C ALA A 97 4.49 9.64 -11.73
N GLY A 98 5.01 10.69 -12.36
CA GLY A 98 4.27 11.47 -13.32
C GLY A 98 3.79 10.63 -14.51
N ARG A 99 2.66 11.02 -15.13
CA ARG A 99 2.00 10.24 -16.21
C ARG A 99 2.97 9.89 -17.34
N ILE A 100 3.78 10.86 -17.79
CA ILE A 100 4.73 10.66 -18.90
C ILE A 100 5.79 9.63 -18.53
N THR A 101 6.45 9.78 -17.39
CA THR A 101 7.48 8.85 -16.89
C THR A 101 6.91 7.44 -16.72
N ARG A 102 5.71 7.32 -16.14
CA ARG A 102 5.00 6.05 -15.99
C ARG A 102 4.76 5.39 -17.34
N THR A 103 4.21 6.12 -18.31
CA THR A 103 3.93 5.58 -19.65
C THR A 103 5.22 5.12 -20.33
N ILE A 104 6.28 5.93 -20.35
CA ILE A 104 7.55 5.58 -21.00
C ILE A 104 8.14 4.29 -20.40
N LEU A 105 8.27 4.24 -19.06
CA LEU A 105 8.90 3.10 -18.39
C LEU A 105 8.08 1.81 -18.54
N LEU A 106 6.74 1.88 -18.43
CA LEU A 106 5.87 0.72 -18.65
C LEU A 106 5.87 0.25 -20.11
N THR A 107 5.99 1.18 -21.09
CA THR A 107 6.09 0.81 -22.51
C THR A 107 7.41 0.08 -22.79
N ILE A 108 8.53 0.57 -22.24
CA ILE A 108 9.84 -0.09 -22.37
C ILE A 108 9.79 -1.49 -21.75
N GLN A 109 9.26 -1.60 -20.53
CA GLN A 109 9.13 -2.90 -19.86
C GLN A 109 8.18 -3.84 -20.60
N GLY A 110 7.07 -3.32 -21.14
CA GLY A 110 6.14 -4.08 -21.96
C GLY A 110 6.80 -4.63 -23.23
N ALA A 111 7.69 -3.87 -23.86
CA ALA A 111 8.47 -4.34 -25.00
C ALA A 111 9.43 -5.50 -24.60
N PHE A 112 10.05 -5.44 -23.42
CA PHE A 112 10.88 -6.55 -22.91
C PHE A 112 10.06 -7.79 -22.56
N VAL A 113 8.86 -7.62 -22.00
CA VAL A 113 7.91 -8.75 -21.77
C VAL A 113 7.53 -9.39 -23.10
N LEU A 114 7.19 -8.59 -24.11
CA LEU A 114 6.86 -9.09 -25.44
C LEU A 114 8.02 -9.83 -26.09
N LEU A 115 9.23 -9.28 -26.02
CA LEU A 115 10.44 -9.95 -26.50
C LEU A 115 10.66 -11.28 -25.79
N GLY A 116 10.53 -11.30 -24.46
CA GLY A 116 10.62 -12.54 -23.67
C GLY A 116 9.59 -13.58 -24.08
N LEU A 117 8.35 -13.16 -24.34
CA LEU A 117 7.29 -14.05 -24.84
C LEU A 117 7.65 -14.62 -26.23
N ILE A 118 8.16 -13.80 -27.14
CA ILE A 118 8.62 -14.25 -28.47
C ILE A 118 9.73 -15.30 -28.31
N MET A 119 10.71 -15.07 -27.43
CA MET A 119 11.80 -16.02 -27.15
C MET A 119 11.27 -17.36 -26.58
N VAL A 120 10.32 -17.31 -25.65
CA VAL A 120 9.67 -18.49 -25.10
C VAL A 120 8.94 -19.29 -26.17
N LEU A 121 8.18 -18.61 -27.04
CA LEU A 121 7.49 -19.26 -28.17
C LEU A 121 8.48 -19.83 -29.20
N TYR A 122 9.56 -19.10 -29.49
CA TYR A 122 10.59 -19.55 -30.43
C TYR A 122 11.37 -20.78 -29.93
N ASN A 123 11.50 -20.90 -28.58
CA ASN A 123 12.14 -22.06 -27.95
C ASN A 123 11.46 -23.40 -28.26
N THR A 124 10.21 -23.37 -28.79
CA THR A 124 9.55 -24.59 -29.28
C THR A 124 10.12 -25.10 -30.61
N LYS A 125 10.76 -24.22 -31.38
CA LYS A 125 11.35 -24.56 -32.70
C LYS A 125 12.84 -24.80 -32.61
N GLU A 126 13.54 -23.90 -31.90
CA GLU A 126 14.98 -23.98 -31.71
C GLU A 126 15.29 -23.68 -30.21
N PRO A 127 16.20 -24.43 -29.59
CA PRO A 127 16.52 -24.31 -28.18
C PRO A 127 17.30 -23.01 -27.89
N LEU A 128 16.58 -21.94 -27.58
CA LEU A 128 17.14 -20.64 -27.23
C LEU A 128 17.38 -20.47 -25.73
N LEU A 129 16.47 -20.96 -24.91
CA LEU A 129 16.45 -20.73 -23.48
C LEU A 129 16.88 -21.96 -22.68
N PHE A 130 16.32 -23.11 -23.03
CA PHE A 130 16.55 -24.37 -22.34
C PHE A 130 16.19 -25.57 -23.23
N ILE A 131 16.71 -26.73 -22.84
CA ILE A 131 16.38 -28.05 -23.41
C ILE A 131 15.94 -28.95 -22.27
N ILE A 132 15.03 -29.87 -22.54
CA ILE A 132 14.70 -31.00 -21.64
C ILE A 132 15.20 -32.27 -22.30
N GLU A 133 16.19 -32.92 -21.70
CA GLU A 133 16.75 -34.17 -22.17
C GLU A 133 16.86 -35.15 -21.02
N ASN A 134 16.38 -36.38 -21.21
CA ASN A 134 16.40 -37.45 -20.19
C ASN A 134 15.76 -37.00 -18.86
N GLY A 135 14.72 -36.16 -18.91
CA GLY A 135 14.08 -35.63 -17.71
C GLY A 135 14.87 -34.54 -16.96
N GLN A 136 15.98 -34.06 -17.54
CA GLN A 136 16.81 -33.01 -16.96
C GLN A 136 16.62 -31.68 -17.68
N TYR A 137 16.59 -30.59 -16.91
CA TYR A 137 16.58 -29.24 -17.43
C TYR A 137 18.00 -28.76 -17.71
N ILE A 138 18.31 -28.46 -18.96
CA ILE A 138 19.61 -27.96 -19.40
C ILE A 138 19.44 -26.54 -19.91
N ALA A 139 20.09 -25.60 -19.23
CA ALA A 139 20.06 -24.19 -19.63
C ALA A 139 20.96 -23.92 -20.84
N VAL A 140 20.44 -23.21 -21.84
CA VAL A 140 21.19 -22.79 -23.03
C VAL A 140 21.90 -21.45 -22.76
N SER A 141 23.01 -21.19 -23.45
CA SER A 141 23.84 -19.99 -23.26
C SER A 141 23.10 -18.67 -23.45
N HIS A 142 22.08 -18.62 -24.31
CA HIS A 142 21.30 -17.42 -24.58
C HIS A 142 20.26 -17.07 -23.48
N ARG A 143 20.05 -17.94 -22.50
CA ARG A 143 19.16 -17.72 -21.35
C ARG A 143 19.45 -16.42 -20.58
N TRP A 144 20.70 -15.94 -20.59
CA TRP A 144 21.08 -14.73 -19.88
C TRP A 144 20.35 -13.46 -20.38
N TYR A 145 19.88 -13.41 -21.64
CA TYR A 145 19.08 -12.31 -22.14
C TYR A 145 17.76 -12.12 -21.36
N THR A 146 17.12 -13.22 -20.96
CA THR A 146 15.90 -13.15 -20.15
C THR A 146 16.19 -12.64 -18.75
N PHE A 147 17.33 -13.01 -18.18
CA PHE A 147 17.76 -12.48 -16.89
C PHE A 147 18.03 -10.97 -16.95
N LEU A 148 18.78 -10.53 -17.94
CA LEU A 148 19.11 -9.10 -18.08
C LEU A 148 17.87 -8.24 -18.19
N SER A 149 16.86 -8.65 -18.99
CA SER A 149 15.62 -7.91 -19.20
C SER A 149 14.78 -7.74 -17.92
N GLN A 150 15.08 -8.48 -16.88
CA GLN A 150 14.34 -8.47 -15.62
C GLN A 150 15.15 -7.87 -14.48
N TYR A 151 16.43 -8.24 -14.35
CA TYR A 151 17.27 -7.66 -13.30
C TYR A 151 17.47 -6.17 -13.44
N TYR A 152 17.48 -5.63 -14.67
CA TYR A 152 17.63 -4.20 -14.86
C TYR A 152 16.51 -3.40 -14.14
N VAL A 153 15.29 -3.93 -14.06
CA VAL A 153 14.18 -3.27 -13.39
C VAL A 153 14.44 -3.12 -11.90
N TYR A 154 14.91 -4.18 -11.25
CA TYR A 154 15.24 -4.15 -9.82
C TYR A 154 16.45 -3.26 -9.53
N ILE A 155 17.49 -3.35 -10.37
CA ILE A 155 18.68 -2.50 -10.27
C ILE A 155 18.29 -1.03 -10.49
N LEU A 156 17.52 -0.72 -11.53
CA LEU A 156 17.09 0.63 -11.86
C LEU A 156 16.23 1.24 -10.73
N THR A 157 15.24 0.49 -10.26
CA THR A 157 14.33 0.97 -9.19
C THR A 157 15.07 1.13 -7.86
N GLY A 158 15.96 0.20 -7.52
CA GLY A 158 16.80 0.26 -6.32
C GLY A 158 17.81 1.41 -6.38
N ALA A 159 18.52 1.57 -7.50
CA ALA A 159 19.48 2.67 -7.69
C ALA A 159 18.79 4.04 -7.68
N TYR A 160 17.65 4.19 -8.33
CA TYR A 160 16.86 5.41 -8.28
C TYR A 160 16.39 5.72 -6.87
N ALA A 161 15.89 4.72 -6.13
CA ALA A 161 15.47 4.89 -4.76
C ALA A 161 16.65 5.29 -3.85
N LEU A 162 17.79 4.63 -3.99
CA LEU A 162 19.02 4.97 -3.26
C LEU A 162 19.48 6.39 -3.55
N PHE A 163 19.51 6.78 -4.83
CA PHE A 163 19.86 8.15 -5.25
C PHE A 163 18.95 9.18 -4.55
N GLN A 164 17.64 8.94 -4.52
CA GLN A 164 16.68 9.81 -3.86
C GLN A 164 16.92 9.90 -2.34
N VAL A 165 17.26 8.80 -1.69
CA VAL A 165 17.52 8.77 -0.23
C VAL A 165 18.80 9.55 0.11
N VAL A 166 19.85 9.42 -0.70
CA VAL A 166 21.19 9.96 -0.41
C VAL A 166 21.31 11.45 -0.82
N PHE A 167 20.93 11.76 -2.04
CA PHE A 167 21.23 13.06 -2.64
C PHE A 167 20.12 14.10 -2.51
N ASN A 168 18.87 13.69 -2.40
CA ASN A 168 17.75 14.61 -2.37
C ASN A 168 17.35 14.94 -0.93
N ARG A 169 17.67 16.16 -0.45
CA ARG A 169 17.44 16.64 0.93
C ARG A 169 16.23 17.57 1.09
N GLY A 170 15.38 17.73 0.07
CA GLY A 170 14.24 18.63 0.11
C GLY A 170 13.18 18.25 1.17
N LYS A 171 12.52 19.26 1.79
CA LYS A 171 11.48 19.05 2.83
C LYS A 171 10.33 18.13 2.37
N ARG A 172 9.95 18.16 1.10
CA ARG A 172 8.92 17.29 0.52
C ARG A 172 9.37 15.82 0.51
N LEU A 173 10.65 15.60 0.30
CA LEU A 173 11.23 14.27 0.20
C LEU A 173 11.41 13.58 1.55
N HIS A 174 11.53 14.35 2.64
CA HIS A 174 11.63 13.76 3.98
C HIS A 174 10.43 12.86 4.30
N ARG A 175 9.22 13.19 3.82
CA ARG A 175 8.02 12.34 3.98
C ARG A 175 8.07 11.08 3.13
N LEU A 176 8.76 11.11 2.00
CA LEU A 176 8.87 9.98 1.08
C LEU A 176 10.12 9.13 1.33
N ARG A 177 11.01 9.57 2.23
CA ARG A 177 12.29 8.90 2.48
C ARG A 177 12.14 7.44 2.92
N SER A 178 11.15 7.15 3.77
CA SER A 178 10.88 5.77 4.19
C SER A 178 10.39 4.90 3.01
N ARG A 179 9.59 5.47 2.08
CA ARG A 179 9.13 4.79 0.88
C ARG A 179 10.30 4.44 -0.06
N TYR A 180 11.19 5.39 -0.28
CA TYR A 180 12.39 5.14 -1.09
C TYR A 180 13.34 4.14 -0.43
N ALA A 181 13.51 4.21 0.89
CA ALA A 181 14.30 3.22 1.62
C ALA A 181 13.71 1.81 1.52
N ALA A 182 12.38 1.67 1.62
CA ALA A 182 11.69 0.41 1.44
C ALA A 182 11.93 -0.20 0.05
N ILE A 183 11.81 0.62 -1.01
CA ILE A 183 12.07 0.17 -2.39
C ILE A 183 13.52 -0.24 -2.57
N CYS A 184 14.46 0.57 -2.05
CA CYS A 184 15.88 0.24 -2.10
C CYS A 184 16.16 -1.12 -1.44
N CYS A 185 15.70 -1.33 -0.20
CA CYS A 185 15.84 -2.59 0.50
C CYS A 185 15.17 -3.76 -0.24
N ALA A 186 13.93 -3.57 -0.70
CA ALA A 186 13.19 -4.61 -1.39
C ALA A 186 13.83 -5.00 -2.74
N SER A 187 14.41 -4.05 -3.48
CA SER A 187 15.05 -4.30 -4.77
C SER A 187 16.35 -5.10 -4.66
N VAL A 188 17.00 -5.09 -3.51
CA VAL A 188 18.29 -5.81 -3.31
C VAL A 188 18.10 -7.32 -3.32
N PHE A 189 16.99 -7.82 -2.72
CA PHE A 189 16.78 -9.27 -2.57
C PHE A 189 16.65 -10.01 -3.91
N PRO A 190 15.83 -9.58 -4.90
CA PRO A 190 15.76 -10.28 -6.18
C PRO A 190 17.10 -10.30 -6.93
N VAL A 191 17.89 -9.23 -6.80
CA VAL A 191 19.20 -9.15 -7.45
C VAL A 191 20.19 -10.10 -6.79
N LEU A 192 20.36 -10.04 -5.48
CA LEU A 192 21.32 -10.87 -4.76
C LEU A 192 21.00 -12.36 -4.85
N LEU A 193 19.73 -12.71 -4.53
CA LEU A 193 19.30 -14.11 -4.55
C LEU A 193 19.15 -14.64 -5.97
N GLY A 194 18.82 -13.77 -6.93
CA GLY A 194 18.82 -14.13 -8.33
C GLY A 194 20.20 -14.45 -8.88
N VAL A 195 21.23 -13.73 -8.48
CA VAL A 195 22.63 -14.10 -8.81
C VAL A 195 23.00 -15.44 -8.18
N ALA A 196 22.55 -15.72 -6.95
CA ALA A 196 22.75 -17.00 -6.30
C ALA A 196 22.11 -18.17 -7.08
N THR A 197 20.96 -17.96 -7.74
CA THR A 197 20.31 -18.98 -8.59
C THR A 197 21.17 -19.44 -9.77
N ILE A 198 22.11 -18.60 -10.23
CA ILE A 198 23.03 -18.96 -11.32
C ILE A 198 24.02 -20.05 -10.87
N HIS A 199 24.45 -20.01 -9.60
CA HIS A 199 25.43 -20.92 -9.04
C HIS A 199 24.80 -22.12 -8.33
N TYR A 200 23.62 -21.96 -7.78
CA TYR A 200 22.92 -22.97 -6.97
C TYR A 200 21.53 -23.20 -7.55
N THR A 201 21.39 -24.20 -8.41
CA THR A 201 20.11 -24.53 -9.08
C THR A 201 19.17 -25.33 -8.20
N ASP A 202 19.66 -25.94 -7.12
CA ASP A 202 18.90 -26.85 -6.26
C ASP A 202 18.03 -26.14 -5.22
N VAL A 203 18.11 -24.80 -5.16
CA VAL A 203 17.32 -23.96 -4.24
C VAL A 203 16.65 -22.83 -5.02
N PRO A 204 15.35 -22.57 -4.80
CA PRO A 204 14.62 -21.51 -5.49
C PRO A 204 14.97 -20.13 -4.94
N PHE A 205 16.24 -19.72 -5.00
CA PHE A 205 16.72 -18.44 -4.46
C PHE A 205 16.00 -17.23 -5.06
N TYR A 206 15.63 -17.32 -6.35
CA TYR A 206 14.93 -16.23 -7.01
C TYR A 206 13.55 -15.97 -6.40
N SER A 207 12.80 -17.03 -6.17
CA SER A 207 11.48 -16.98 -5.53
C SER A 207 11.57 -16.52 -4.08
N LEU A 208 12.60 -16.94 -3.35
CA LEU A 208 12.91 -16.41 -2.01
C LEU A 208 13.22 -14.92 -2.07
N GLY A 209 13.93 -14.45 -3.08
CA GLY A 209 14.20 -13.02 -3.29
C GLY A 209 12.92 -12.21 -3.43
N PHE A 210 11.96 -12.71 -4.18
CA PHE A 210 10.64 -12.06 -4.29
C PHE A 210 9.87 -12.08 -2.97
N LEU A 211 9.88 -13.21 -2.25
CA LEU A 211 9.22 -13.29 -0.96
C LEU A 211 9.75 -12.23 0.02
N PHE A 212 11.07 -12.12 0.15
CA PHE A 212 11.68 -11.11 1.03
C PHE A 212 11.34 -9.69 0.58
N SER A 213 11.33 -9.43 -0.72
CA SER A 213 10.94 -8.12 -1.28
C SER A 213 9.49 -7.78 -0.93
N CYS A 214 8.57 -8.73 -1.12
CA CYS A 214 7.17 -8.57 -0.76
C CYS A 214 7.00 -8.34 0.73
N PHE A 215 7.70 -9.09 1.55
CA PHE A 215 7.63 -8.95 3.01
C PHE A 215 8.09 -7.55 3.45
N VAL A 216 9.23 -7.08 2.93
CA VAL A 216 9.73 -5.72 3.21
C VAL A 216 8.71 -4.68 2.79
N LEU A 217 8.21 -4.74 1.55
CA LEU A 217 7.21 -3.78 1.07
C LEU A 217 5.92 -3.84 1.89
N PHE A 218 5.45 -5.04 2.23
CA PHE A 218 4.25 -5.22 3.06
C PHE A 218 4.41 -4.56 4.43
N VAL A 219 5.52 -4.80 5.11
CA VAL A 219 5.81 -4.20 6.42
C VAL A 219 5.83 -2.67 6.32
N PHE A 220 6.48 -2.10 5.30
CA PHE A 220 6.54 -0.65 5.12
C PHE A 220 5.20 -0.05 4.71
N VAL A 221 4.42 -0.72 3.87
CA VAL A 221 3.06 -0.29 3.50
C VAL A 221 2.18 -0.28 4.74
N VAL A 222 2.12 -1.40 5.47
CA VAL A 222 1.31 -1.51 6.70
C VAL A 222 1.75 -0.49 7.75
N ALA A 223 3.06 -0.31 7.96
CA ALA A 223 3.57 0.67 8.92
C ALA A 223 3.20 2.11 8.54
N SER A 224 3.34 2.47 7.25
CA SER A 224 2.99 3.82 6.77
C SER A 224 1.50 4.12 6.92
N ASP A 225 0.68 3.13 6.64
CA ASP A 225 -0.77 3.23 6.70
C ASP A 225 -1.25 3.33 8.16
N TYR A 226 -0.65 2.54 9.05
CA TYR A 226 -0.92 2.64 10.49
C TYR A 226 -0.59 4.04 11.05
N GLU A 227 0.52 4.63 10.64
CA GLU A 227 0.86 6.01 11.02
C GLU A 227 -0.14 7.03 10.47
N GLU A 228 -0.59 6.88 9.23
CA GLU A 228 -1.60 7.76 8.62
C GLU A 228 -2.93 7.68 9.38
N LEU A 229 -3.40 6.47 9.69
CA LEU A 229 -4.59 6.23 10.51
C LEU A 229 -4.46 6.87 11.89
N ARG A 230 -3.33 6.67 12.56
CA ARG A 230 -3.07 7.26 13.86
C ARG A 230 -3.11 8.78 13.83
N LYS A 231 -2.54 9.39 12.78
CA LYS A 231 -2.58 10.85 12.58
C LYS A 231 -4.01 11.34 12.34
N LYS A 232 -4.77 10.66 11.48
CA LYS A 232 -6.20 11.00 11.23
C LYS A 232 -7.01 10.90 12.51
N LYS A 233 -6.85 9.82 13.30
CA LYS A 233 -7.51 9.64 14.59
C LYS A 233 -7.15 10.75 15.58
N SER A 234 -5.87 11.14 15.66
CA SER A 234 -5.41 12.21 16.55
C SER A 234 -5.98 13.58 16.15
N LEU A 235 -6.00 13.89 14.85
CA LEU A 235 -6.58 15.13 14.33
C LEU A 235 -8.09 15.19 14.58
N PHE A 236 -8.80 14.07 14.38
CA PHE A 236 -10.21 13.95 14.68
C PHE A 236 -10.53 14.23 16.16
N LEU A 237 -9.82 13.53 17.08
CA LEU A 237 -10.00 13.73 18.52
C LEU A 237 -9.68 15.16 18.95
N ARG A 238 -8.69 15.80 18.34
CA ARG A 238 -8.36 17.19 18.62
C ARG A 238 -9.45 18.16 18.13
N GLY A 239 -9.98 17.92 16.93
CA GLY A 239 -11.11 18.68 16.38
C GLY A 239 -12.35 18.57 17.28
N MET A 240 -12.73 17.34 17.63
CA MET A 240 -13.86 17.08 18.52
C MET A 240 -13.71 17.76 19.89
N SER A 241 -12.51 17.70 20.48
CA SER A 241 -12.23 18.35 21.76
C SER A 241 -12.41 19.87 21.68
N HIS A 242 -12.08 20.47 20.55
CA HIS A 242 -12.27 21.91 20.33
C HIS A 242 -13.76 22.26 20.13
N GLU A 243 -14.47 21.46 19.35
CA GLU A 243 -15.90 21.65 19.07
C GLU A 243 -16.78 21.41 20.30
N LEU A 244 -16.42 20.47 21.18
CA LEU A 244 -17.09 20.26 22.47
C LEU A 244 -16.81 21.40 23.49
N ARG A 245 -15.60 21.97 23.46
CA ARG A 245 -15.24 23.01 24.42
C ARG A 245 -16.05 24.28 24.25
N THR A 246 -16.40 24.66 23.03
CA THR A 246 -17.18 25.88 22.74
C THR A 246 -18.56 25.89 23.40
N PRO A 247 -19.44 24.88 23.15
CA PRO A 247 -20.74 24.86 23.79
C PRO A 247 -20.64 24.63 25.31
N LEU A 248 -19.65 23.85 25.81
CA LEU A 248 -19.40 23.69 27.24
C LEU A 248 -19.06 25.01 27.92
N ASN A 249 -18.18 25.81 27.33
CA ASN A 249 -17.83 27.14 27.87
C ASN A 249 -19.04 28.08 27.84
N ALA A 250 -19.88 28.02 26.78
CA ALA A 250 -21.09 28.80 26.70
C ALA A 250 -22.08 28.41 27.82
N MET A 251 -22.34 27.09 27.99
CA MET A 251 -23.18 26.60 29.08
C MET A 251 -22.70 27.07 30.43
N TYR A 252 -21.39 26.91 30.70
CA TYR A 252 -20.77 27.30 31.96
C TYR A 252 -20.89 28.81 32.21
N GLY A 253 -20.63 29.66 31.20
CA GLY A 253 -20.74 31.09 31.31
C GLY A 253 -22.17 31.55 31.60
N PHE A 254 -23.16 31.00 30.87
CA PHE A 254 -24.58 31.35 31.12
C PHE A 254 -25.09 30.79 32.45
N ALA A 255 -24.64 29.61 32.88
CA ALA A 255 -24.97 29.08 34.19
C ALA A 255 -24.38 29.95 35.33
N GLN A 256 -23.16 30.48 35.17
CA GLN A 256 -22.61 31.45 36.15
C GLN A 256 -23.43 32.73 36.21
N LEU A 257 -23.86 33.26 35.05
CA LEU A 257 -24.71 34.43 35.01
C LEU A 257 -26.05 34.21 35.76
N LEU A 258 -26.68 33.05 35.55
CA LEU A 258 -27.92 32.68 36.24
C LEU A 258 -27.75 32.49 37.75
N GLY A 259 -26.54 32.16 38.20
CA GLY A 259 -26.17 31.99 39.62
C GLY A 259 -25.91 33.30 40.38
N MET A 260 -25.99 34.45 39.71
CA MET A 260 -25.86 35.78 40.36
C MET A 260 -27.08 36.10 41.23
N PRO A 261 -26.94 36.98 42.28
CA PRO A 261 -28.02 37.29 43.21
C PRO A 261 -29.28 37.76 42.52
N ASP A 262 -30.45 37.43 43.16
CA ASP A 262 -31.78 37.86 42.69
C ASP A 262 -31.84 39.39 42.53
N GLY A 263 -32.47 39.85 41.44
CA GLY A 263 -32.57 41.27 41.12
C GLY A 263 -31.53 41.78 40.09
N THR A 264 -30.54 40.94 39.74
CA THR A 264 -29.53 41.28 38.72
C THR A 264 -30.09 41.19 37.30
N TRP A 265 -31.09 40.27 37.08
CA TRP A 265 -31.62 39.95 35.76
C TRP A 265 -33.14 40.08 35.72
N THR A 266 -33.68 40.51 34.57
CA THR A 266 -35.11 40.44 34.27
C THR A 266 -35.55 39.01 33.95
N ASP A 267 -36.82 38.68 34.12
CA ASP A 267 -37.34 37.35 33.78
C ASP A 267 -37.09 36.99 32.30
N LYS A 268 -37.14 37.98 31.41
CA LYS A 268 -36.83 37.81 29.99
C LYS A 268 -35.37 37.47 29.73
N GLU A 269 -34.42 38.02 30.50
CA GLU A 269 -33.01 37.69 30.41
C GLU A 269 -32.71 36.30 30.96
N ARG A 270 -33.34 35.89 32.06
CA ARG A 270 -33.25 34.52 32.59
C ARG A 270 -33.74 33.49 31.59
N GLU A 271 -34.85 33.73 30.93
CA GLU A 271 -35.42 32.85 29.90
C GLU A 271 -34.45 32.75 28.71
N ARG A 272 -33.85 33.85 28.28
CA ARG A 272 -32.85 33.90 27.21
C ARG A 272 -31.59 33.10 27.55
N TYR A 273 -31.04 33.22 28.76
CA TYR A 273 -29.88 32.45 29.20
C TYR A 273 -30.18 30.96 29.28
N ASN A 274 -31.36 30.56 29.78
CA ASN A 274 -31.81 29.18 29.75
C ASN A 274 -31.89 28.62 28.33
N THR A 275 -32.38 29.42 27.38
CA THR A 275 -32.43 29.01 25.96
C THR A 275 -31.04 28.79 25.40
N TYR A 276 -30.06 29.63 25.72
CA TYR A 276 -28.66 29.42 25.27
C TYR A 276 -28.04 28.17 25.89
N ILE A 277 -28.30 27.85 27.15
CA ILE A 277 -27.86 26.62 27.79
C ILE A 277 -28.44 25.41 27.10
N ASN A 278 -29.74 25.39 26.83
CA ASN A 278 -30.43 24.30 26.16
C ASN A 278 -29.92 24.09 24.73
N ASN A 279 -29.69 25.18 23.97
CA ASN A 279 -29.11 25.09 22.64
C ASN A 279 -27.71 24.52 22.67
N SER A 280 -26.86 24.93 23.62
CA SER A 280 -25.51 24.40 23.79
C SER A 280 -25.51 22.93 24.19
N TYR A 281 -26.49 22.51 25.04
CA TYR A 281 -26.69 21.09 25.38
C TYR A 281 -27.07 20.27 24.15
N SER A 282 -28.05 20.74 23.38
CA SER A 282 -28.47 20.05 22.13
C SER A 282 -27.34 19.92 21.12
N MET A 283 -26.47 20.92 21.03
CA MET A 283 -25.27 20.85 20.19
C MET A 283 -24.27 19.79 20.67
N ILE A 284 -24.05 19.66 21.99
CA ILE A 284 -23.20 18.63 22.56
C ILE A 284 -23.78 17.24 22.29
N ASP A 285 -25.08 17.06 22.49
CA ASP A 285 -25.78 15.79 22.27
C ASP A 285 -25.66 15.35 20.80
N MET A 286 -25.83 16.28 19.85
CA MET A 286 -25.62 16.04 18.43
C MET A 286 -24.18 15.62 18.13
N LEU A 287 -23.16 16.30 18.69
CA LEU A 287 -21.75 15.96 18.49
C LEU A 287 -21.42 14.58 19.08
N ILE A 288 -22.00 14.21 20.22
CA ILE A 288 -21.81 12.87 20.81
C ILE A 288 -22.47 11.81 19.92
N ASN A 289 -23.66 12.03 19.42
CA ASN A 289 -24.34 11.10 18.51
C ASN A 289 -23.55 10.92 17.20
N ASP A 290 -23.03 12.00 16.62
CA ASP A 290 -22.15 11.93 15.45
C ASP A 290 -20.88 11.10 15.75
N LEU A 291 -20.33 11.23 16.95
CA LEU A 291 -19.18 10.44 17.40
C LEU A 291 -19.54 8.97 17.56
N MET A 292 -20.69 8.64 18.12
CA MET A 292 -21.15 7.25 18.29
C MET A 292 -21.40 6.55 16.96
N VAL A 293 -22.11 7.22 16.03
CA VAL A 293 -22.29 6.72 14.65
C VAL A 293 -20.94 6.49 13.98
N SER A 294 -19.96 7.34 14.27
CA SER A 294 -18.59 7.29 13.82
C SER A 294 -17.84 6.05 14.26
N VAL A 295 -17.98 5.72 15.49
CA VAL A 295 -17.34 4.54 16.07
C VAL A 295 -18.01 3.26 15.57
N GLU A 296 -19.34 3.26 15.39
CA GLU A 296 -20.11 2.10 14.92
C GLU A 296 -19.89 1.79 13.44
N LEU A 297 -19.84 2.81 12.57
CA LEU A 297 -19.63 2.63 11.14
C LEU A 297 -18.17 2.35 10.76
N GLY A 298 -17.27 2.31 11.76
CA GLY A 298 -15.87 1.90 11.61
C GLY A 298 -15.23 2.27 10.28
N THR A 299 -14.93 3.56 10.06
CA THR A 299 -14.07 4.00 8.94
C THR A 299 -14.71 4.54 7.66
N GLN A 300 -15.97 4.91 7.64
CA GLN A 300 -16.40 5.76 6.52
C GLN A 300 -16.02 7.22 6.80
N GLN A 301 -15.50 7.86 5.77
CA GLN A 301 -14.98 9.22 5.75
C GLN A 301 -15.89 10.19 6.48
N TYR A 302 -15.36 10.76 7.59
CA TYR A 302 -15.97 11.93 8.20
C TYR A 302 -15.73 13.15 7.32
N HIS A 303 -16.69 13.48 6.50
CA HIS A 303 -17.01 14.85 6.22
C HIS A 303 -17.84 15.37 7.41
N VAL A 304 -17.18 15.97 8.39
CA VAL A 304 -17.84 16.90 9.28
C VAL A 304 -18.41 17.98 8.37
N LYS A 305 -19.71 17.89 8.07
CA LYS A 305 -20.43 19.01 7.48
C LYS A 305 -20.32 20.10 8.54
N LYS A 306 -19.57 21.14 8.24
CA LYS A 306 -19.56 22.37 8.99
C LYS A 306 -21.00 22.88 8.93
N HIS A 307 -21.80 22.58 9.94
CA HIS A 307 -23.02 23.32 10.17
C HIS A 307 -22.54 24.72 10.58
N GLU A 308 -22.54 25.64 9.64
CA GLU A 308 -22.58 27.05 9.96
C GLU A 308 -23.88 27.25 10.69
N VAL A 309 -23.84 27.19 12.02
CA VAL A 309 -24.83 27.83 12.85
C VAL A 309 -24.58 29.31 12.61
N GLU A 310 -25.39 29.96 11.76
CA GLU A 310 -25.53 31.39 11.76
C GLU A 310 -25.91 31.78 13.18
N VAL A 311 -24.93 32.15 13.98
CA VAL A 311 -25.17 32.94 15.17
C VAL A 311 -25.57 34.29 14.62
N GLU A 312 -26.87 34.51 14.49
CA GLU A 312 -27.46 35.83 14.32
C GLU A 312 -26.99 36.63 15.53
N ILE A 313 -25.87 37.30 15.40
CA ILE A 313 -25.42 38.34 16.30
C ILE A 313 -26.42 39.45 16.04
N LEU A 314 -27.53 39.43 16.81
CA LEU A 314 -28.42 40.56 16.91
C LEU A 314 -27.57 41.77 17.29
N GLY A 315 -27.37 42.66 16.31
CA GLY A 315 -26.65 43.89 16.42
C GLY A 315 -27.07 44.64 17.67
N VAL A 316 -26.12 44.82 18.56
CA VAL A 316 -26.16 45.99 19.43
C VAL A 316 -25.80 47.16 18.51
N GLU A 317 -26.75 47.72 17.83
CA GLU A 317 -26.69 49.08 17.32
C GLU A 317 -26.40 49.97 18.53
N HIS A 318 -25.14 50.34 18.67
CA HIS A 318 -24.76 51.49 19.46
C HIS A 318 -25.29 52.71 18.67
N ASP A 319 -26.44 53.22 19.05
CA ASP A 319 -26.88 54.56 18.68
C ASP A 319 -25.85 55.56 19.28
N ALA A 320 -24.83 55.83 18.52
CA ALA A 320 -23.92 56.93 18.71
C ALA A 320 -24.45 58.11 17.87
N GLU A 321 -25.62 58.64 18.23
CA GLU A 321 -26.05 59.95 17.80
C GLU A 321 -26.99 60.56 18.86
N THR A 322 -26.42 61.28 19.80
CA THR A 322 -26.89 62.58 20.23
C THR A 322 -25.77 63.27 20.95
N GLY A 323 -25.11 64.10 20.18
CA GLY A 323 -24.26 65.15 20.76
C GLY A 323 -25.16 66.24 21.38
N MET A 324 -24.73 66.67 22.50
CA MET A 324 -24.52 68.07 23.00
C MET A 324 -24.10 67.95 24.43
#